data_e17c4acbb111a872819fa1cd8eb25ca2
#
_entry.id   e17c4acbb111a872819fa1cd8eb25ca2
#
_cell.length_a   1.000
_cell.length_b   1.000
_cell.length_c   1.000
_cell.angle_alpha   90.00
_cell.angle_beta   90.00
_cell.angle_gamma   90.00
#
_symmetry.space_group_name_H-M   'P 1'
#
loop_
_entity.id
_entity.type
_entity.pdbx_description
1 polymer ?
#
loop_
_entity_poly.entity_id
_entity_poly.type
_entity_poly.pdbx_seq_one_letter_code
_entity_poly.pdbx_strand_id
1 'polypeptide(L)'
;MVAFGDDVDRLIAPRKPGLAFSLGAMGSRQHNFYNDAYKRAGYVDAATEVQRLWLDGKREEAAARVPDELVLKTNLLGTEKMVRERLATYRAAGITTLRVEPAADDIETRVSTLGRLMDLVREL
;
A
#
# COMPACT_ATOMS: atom_id res chain seq x y z
N MET A 1 -3.18 -4.41 -2.44
CA MET A 1 -4.63 -4.42 -2.06
C MET A 1 -5.40 -3.50 -3.00
N VAL A 2 -6.70 -3.78 -3.19
CA VAL A 2 -7.64 -2.91 -3.92
C VAL A 2 -8.92 -2.73 -3.11
N ALA A 3 -9.38 -1.47 -2.98
CA ALA A 3 -10.66 -1.12 -2.39
C ALA A 3 -11.15 0.23 -2.94
N PHE A 4 -12.45 0.32 -3.19
CA PHE A 4 -13.12 1.54 -3.63
C PHE A 4 -13.90 2.19 -2.50
N GLY A 5 -13.81 3.51 -2.38
CA GLY A 5 -14.55 4.30 -1.40
C GLY A 5 -14.14 5.75 -1.41
N ASP A 6 -15.01 6.62 -0.88
CA ASP A 6 -14.76 8.05 -0.80
C ASP A 6 -14.03 8.44 0.49
N ASP A 7 -14.22 7.66 1.57
CA ASP A 7 -13.49 7.83 2.83
C ASP A 7 -12.10 7.16 2.72
N VAL A 8 -11.16 7.91 2.16
CA VAL A 8 -9.81 7.43 1.86
C VAL A 8 -9.05 7.08 3.14
N ASP A 9 -9.22 7.84 4.21
CA ASP A 9 -8.54 7.61 5.50
C ASP A 9 -8.94 6.25 6.09
N ARG A 10 -10.23 5.90 5.97
CA ARG A 10 -10.75 4.60 6.39
C ARG A 10 -10.16 3.43 5.57
N LEU A 11 -9.83 3.67 4.31
CA LEU A 11 -9.19 2.66 3.46
C LEU A 11 -7.68 2.53 3.76
N ILE A 12 -7.02 3.62 4.12
CA ILE A 12 -5.59 3.67 4.41
C ILE A 12 -5.26 3.01 5.75
N ALA A 13 -5.98 3.35 6.82
CA ALA A 13 -5.63 2.97 8.17
C ALA A 13 -5.35 1.47 8.37
N PRO A 14 -6.16 0.53 7.83
CA PRO A 14 -5.92 -0.91 7.97
C PRO A 14 -4.68 -1.43 7.20
N ARG A 15 -4.09 -0.60 6.33
CA ARG A 15 -2.92 -1.00 5.50
C ARG A 15 -1.59 -0.65 6.15
N LYS A 16 -1.58 0.34 7.06
CA LYS A 16 -0.37 0.80 7.75
C LYS A 16 0.36 -0.28 8.53
N PRO A 17 -0.29 -1.17 9.30
CA PRO A 17 0.40 -2.23 10.03
C PRO A 17 1.20 -3.17 9.12
N GLY A 18 0.67 -3.53 7.95
CA GLY A 18 1.38 -4.39 6.98
C GLY A 18 2.61 -3.72 6.40
N LEU A 19 2.55 -2.41 6.11
CA LEU A 19 3.72 -1.64 5.66
C LEU A 19 4.74 -1.45 6.80
N ALA A 20 4.28 -1.20 8.03
CA ALA A 20 5.18 -1.13 9.19
C ALA A 20 5.91 -2.47 9.41
N PHE A 21 5.23 -3.59 9.24
CA PHE A 21 5.85 -4.92 9.27
C PHE A 21 6.93 -5.05 8.20
N SER A 22 6.65 -4.67 6.95
CA SER A 22 7.61 -4.75 5.86
C SER A 22 8.85 -3.87 6.11
N LEU A 23 8.63 -2.66 6.63
CA LEU A 23 9.71 -1.71 6.93
C LEU A 23 10.53 -2.10 8.16
N GLY A 24 9.91 -2.76 9.14
CA GLY A 24 10.51 -3.05 10.45
C GLY A 24 10.99 -4.49 10.64
N ALA A 25 10.24 -5.48 10.14
CA ALA A 25 10.42 -6.89 10.46
C ALA A 25 11.06 -7.76 9.38
N MET A 26 11.01 -7.31 8.11
CA MET A 26 11.43 -8.13 6.96
C MET A 26 12.95 -8.11 6.75
N GLY A 27 13.69 -8.51 7.77
CA GLY A 27 15.15 -8.58 7.77
C GLY A 27 15.78 -8.22 9.12
N SER A 28 17.09 -8.02 9.13
CA SER A 28 17.82 -7.53 10.29
C SER A 28 17.84 -6.00 10.35
N ARG A 29 18.35 -5.46 11.47
CA ARG A 29 18.57 -4.01 11.61
C ARG A 29 19.45 -3.44 10.47
N GLN A 30 20.42 -4.18 10.01
CA GLN A 30 21.39 -3.76 8.99
C GLN A 30 20.97 -4.14 7.56
N HIS A 31 20.13 -5.17 7.40
CA HIS A 31 19.77 -5.73 6.10
C HIS A 31 18.26 -5.99 6.05
N ASN A 32 17.53 -4.98 5.62
CA ASN A 32 16.09 -5.09 5.34
C ASN A 32 15.83 -4.57 3.92
N PHE A 33 15.65 -5.49 2.99
CA PHE A 33 15.45 -5.18 1.57
C PHE A 33 14.32 -4.18 1.33
N TYR A 34 13.18 -4.38 2.00
CA TYR A 34 12.03 -3.48 1.84
C TYR A 34 12.31 -2.09 2.41
N ASN A 35 12.89 -2.01 3.59
CA ASN A 35 13.28 -0.74 4.18
C ASN A 35 14.23 0.04 3.27
N ASP A 36 15.25 -0.64 2.74
CA ASP A 36 16.21 -0.02 1.83
C ASP A 36 15.58 0.40 0.49
N ALA A 37 14.62 -0.37 -0.02
CA ALA A 37 13.89 -0.01 -1.24
C ALA A 37 13.07 1.28 -1.04
N TYR A 38 12.37 1.40 0.09
CA TYR A 38 11.62 2.62 0.40
C TYR A 38 12.51 3.82 0.69
N LYS A 39 13.68 3.63 1.31
CA LYS A 39 14.70 4.69 1.44
C LYS A 39 15.16 5.21 0.08
N ARG A 40 15.46 4.30 -0.86
CA ARG A 40 15.83 4.68 -2.25
C ARG A 40 14.69 5.39 -2.98
N ALA A 41 13.44 5.08 -2.64
CA ALA A 41 12.26 5.77 -3.18
C ALA A 41 12.00 7.16 -2.55
N GLY A 42 12.87 7.63 -1.64
CA GLY A 42 12.77 8.95 -1.02
C GLY A 42 12.14 8.99 0.37
N TYR A 43 11.76 7.84 0.95
CA TYR A 43 11.13 7.76 2.27
C TYR A 43 12.13 7.45 3.40
N VAL A 44 13.31 8.09 3.38
CA VAL A 44 14.41 7.81 4.30
C VAL A 44 13.98 7.96 5.77
N ASP A 45 13.41 9.11 6.11
CA ASP A 45 13.02 9.42 7.50
C ASP A 45 11.92 8.49 8.00
N ALA A 46 10.87 8.30 7.19
CA ALA A 46 9.76 7.42 7.55
C ALA A 46 10.23 5.96 7.70
N ALA A 47 11.00 5.44 6.75
CA ALA A 47 11.50 4.06 6.80
C ALA A 47 12.43 3.82 8.00
N THR A 48 13.27 4.80 8.34
CA THR A 48 14.17 4.73 9.50
C THR A 48 13.39 4.74 10.80
N GLU A 49 12.44 5.65 10.95
CA GLU A 49 11.66 5.79 12.19
C GLU A 49 10.72 4.61 12.41
N VAL A 50 10.04 4.14 11.36
CA VAL A 50 9.19 2.95 11.45
C VAL A 50 10.00 1.73 11.88
N GLN A 51 11.18 1.51 11.29
CA GLN A 51 12.05 0.40 11.68
C GLN A 51 12.51 0.52 13.13
N ARG A 52 12.92 1.70 13.57
CA ARG A 52 13.34 1.95 14.97
C ARG A 52 12.21 1.59 15.94
N LEU A 53 11.01 2.13 15.74
CA LEU A 53 9.85 1.87 16.59
C LEU A 53 9.46 0.39 16.60
N TRP A 54 9.51 -0.25 15.42
CA TRP A 54 9.21 -1.68 15.31
C TRP A 54 10.18 -2.54 16.14
N LEU A 55 11.47 -2.27 16.03
CA LEU A 55 12.52 -3.00 16.77
C LEU A 55 12.48 -2.73 18.26
N ASP A 56 11.98 -1.57 18.68
CA ASP A 56 11.71 -1.22 20.09
C ASP A 56 10.40 -1.85 20.62
N GLY A 57 9.70 -2.66 19.80
CA GLY A 57 8.43 -3.31 20.18
C GLY A 57 7.20 -2.41 20.10
N LYS A 58 7.35 -1.17 19.67
CA LYS A 58 6.29 -0.14 19.58
C LYS A 58 5.53 -0.23 18.25
N ARG A 59 4.86 -1.36 18.03
CA ARG A 59 4.26 -1.69 16.73
C ARG A 59 3.14 -0.75 16.28
N GLU A 60 2.31 -0.29 17.21
CA GLU A 60 1.23 0.66 16.93
C GLU A 60 1.79 2.03 16.55
N GLU A 61 2.78 2.51 17.30
CA GLU A 61 3.49 3.75 16.97
C GLU A 61 4.19 3.65 15.60
N ALA A 62 4.82 2.52 15.31
CA ALA A 62 5.44 2.26 14.02
C ALA A 62 4.42 2.34 12.89
N ALA A 63 3.25 1.70 13.03
CA ALA A 63 2.17 1.78 12.04
C ALA A 63 1.67 3.22 11.87
N ALA A 64 1.51 3.98 12.95
CA ALA A 64 1.09 5.38 12.90
C ALA A 64 2.08 6.29 12.15
N ARG A 65 3.37 5.91 12.09
CA ARG A 65 4.42 6.66 11.36
C ARG A 65 4.49 6.34 9.88
N VAL A 66 3.77 5.33 9.39
CA VAL A 66 3.70 5.04 7.95
C VAL A 66 2.95 6.19 7.24
N PRO A 67 3.57 6.87 6.26
CA PRO A 67 2.92 7.94 5.53
C PRO A 67 1.72 7.44 4.72
N ASP A 68 0.62 8.20 4.70
CA ASP A 68 -0.57 7.89 3.91
C ASP A 68 -0.25 7.83 2.42
N GLU A 69 0.60 8.73 1.94
CA GLU A 69 1.09 8.75 0.58
C GLU A 69 1.75 7.42 0.18
N LEU A 70 2.53 6.82 1.08
CA LEU A 70 3.17 5.54 0.83
C LEU A 70 2.15 4.41 0.68
N VAL A 71 1.11 4.42 1.52
CA VAL A 71 -0.01 3.48 1.39
C VAL A 71 -0.70 3.64 0.03
N LEU A 72 -1.02 4.87 -0.36
CA LEU A 72 -1.71 5.17 -1.63
C LEU A 72 -0.85 4.83 -2.85
N LYS A 73 0.47 5.01 -2.79
CA LYS A 73 1.38 4.66 -3.89
C LYS A 73 1.55 3.16 -4.09
N THR A 74 1.39 2.38 -3.04
CA THR A 74 1.61 0.92 -3.07
C THR A 74 0.32 0.10 -3.14
N ASN A 75 -0.84 0.76 -3.13
CA ASN A 75 -2.15 0.13 -3.19
C ASN A 75 -3.08 0.84 -4.19
N LEU A 76 -4.16 0.16 -4.56
CA LEU A 76 -5.24 0.70 -5.39
C LEU A 76 -6.43 1.03 -4.46
N LEU A 77 -6.37 2.19 -3.80
CA LEU A 77 -7.35 2.61 -2.79
C LEU A 77 -7.96 3.96 -3.16
N GLY A 78 -9.24 4.14 -2.86
CA GLY A 78 -9.97 5.39 -2.98
C GLY A 78 -11.08 5.35 -4.03
N THR A 79 -11.39 6.51 -4.61
CA THR A 79 -12.40 6.63 -5.66
C THR A 79 -11.95 5.94 -6.95
N GLU A 80 -12.88 5.66 -7.86
CA GLU A 80 -12.53 5.10 -9.18
C GLU A 80 -11.53 5.99 -9.93
N LYS A 81 -11.67 7.31 -9.81
CA LYS A 81 -10.73 8.27 -10.40
C LYS A 81 -9.32 8.06 -9.85
N MET A 82 -9.15 7.95 -8.53
CA MET A 82 -7.84 7.73 -7.90
C MET A 82 -7.21 6.40 -8.33
N VAL A 83 -8.02 5.34 -8.38
CA VAL A 83 -7.55 4.01 -8.81
C VAL A 83 -7.16 4.03 -10.28
N ARG A 84 -7.94 4.66 -11.16
CA ARG A 84 -7.64 4.85 -12.58
C ARG A 84 -6.32 5.59 -12.78
N GLU A 85 -6.11 6.71 -12.09
CA GLU A 85 -4.89 7.49 -12.17
C GLU A 85 -3.66 6.68 -11.71
N ARG A 86 -3.81 5.85 -10.68
CA ARG A 86 -2.75 4.96 -10.19
C ARG A 86 -2.44 3.87 -11.22
N LEU A 87 -3.44 3.24 -11.81
CA LEU A 87 -3.28 2.25 -12.88
C LEU A 87 -2.57 2.85 -14.10
N ALA A 88 -2.96 4.06 -14.51
CA ALA A 88 -2.31 4.78 -15.60
C ALA A 88 -0.82 5.06 -15.29
N THR A 89 -0.50 5.44 -14.04
CA THR A 89 0.88 5.63 -13.58
C THR A 89 1.69 4.32 -13.68
N TYR A 90 1.13 3.20 -13.24
CA TYR A 90 1.78 1.90 -13.33
C TYR A 90 2.02 1.47 -14.79
N ARG A 91 1.01 1.65 -15.65
CA ARG A 91 1.15 1.37 -17.09
C ARG A 91 2.23 2.23 -17.73
N ALA A 92 2.27 3.54 -17.44
CA ALA A 92 3.29 4.46 -17.95
C ALA A 92 4.71 4.08 -17.47
N ALA A 93 4.83 3.50 -16.28
CA ALA A 93 6.08 2.96 -15.75
C ALA A 93 6.47 1.60 -16.35
N GLY A 94 5.72 1.04 -17.30
CA GLY A 94 6.00 -0.22 -17.96
C GLY A 94 5.54 -1.47 -17.19
N ILE A 95 4.71 -1.32 -16.15
CA ILE A 95 4.16 -2.45 -15.43
C ILE A 95 3.06 -3.10 -16.28
N THR A 96 3.24 -4.37 -16.63
CA THR A 96 2.32 -5.15 -17.47
C THR A 96 1.44 -6.11 -16.68
N THR A 97 1.84 -6.44 -15.46
CA THR A 97 1.12 -7.39 -14.59
C THR A 97 1.05 -6.87 -13.17
N LEU A 98 -0.16 -6.87 -12.60
CA LEU A 98 -0.40 -6.52 -11.20
C LEU A 98 -1.04 -7.72 -10.49
N ARG A 99 -0.45 -8.11 -9.38
CA ARG A 99 -1.12 -8.99 -8.42
C ARG A 99 -1.98 -8.12 -7.50
N VAL A 100 -3.29 -8.33 -7.52
CA VAL A 100 -4.23 -7.59 -6.69
C VAL A 100 -4.96 -8.49 -5.71
N GLU A 101 -5.34 -7.93 -4.57
CA GLU A 101 -6.13 -8.60 -3.56
C GLU A 101 -7.23 -7.63 -3.09
N PRO A 102 -8.53 -7.99 -3.26
CA PRO A 102 -9.63 -7.17 -2.78
C PRO A 102 -9.64 -7.09 -1.25
N ALA A 103 -9.84 -5.89 -0.72
CA ALA A 103 -9.87 -5.63 0.72
C ALA A 103 -11.29 -5.83 1.28
N ALA A 104 -11.79 -7.06 1.23
CA ALA A 104 -13.11 -7.41 1.76
C ALA A 104 -13.08 -8.85 2.31
N ASP A 105 -13.91 -9.13 3.31
CA ASP A 105 -14.00 -10.44 3.95
C ASP A 105 -14.98 -11.37 3.21
N ASP A 106 -16.05 -10.79 2.65
CA ASP A 106 -17.06 -11.57 1.94
C ASP A 106 -16.75 -11.71 0.43
N ILE A 107 -17.18 -12.84 -0.12
CA ILE A 107 -16.91 -13.19 -1.52
C ILE A 107 -17.61 -12.26 -2.52
N GLU A 108 -18.81 -11.81 -2.23
CA GLU A 108 -19.60 -10.96 -3.13
C GLU A 108 -18.91 -9.61 -3.34
N THR A 109 -18.50 -8.97 -2.26
CA THR A 109 -17.74 -7.72 -2.31
C THR A 109 -16.39 -7.90 -3.01
N ARG A 110 -15.70 -9.02 -2.78
CA ARG A 110 -14.42 -9.33 -3.45
C ARG A 110 -14.61 -9.44 -4.97
N VAL A 111 -15.62 -10.18 -5.42
CA VAL A 111 -15.93 -10.35 -6.85
C VAL A 111 -16.33 -9.02 -7.49
N SER A 112 -17.21 -8.26 -6.83
CA SER A 112 -17.64 -6.93 -7.29
C SER A 112 -16.46 -5.97 -7.42
N THR A 113 -15.57 -5.94 -6.43
CA THR A 113 -14.35 -5.10 -6.45
C THR A 113 -13.43 -5.47 -7.61
N LEU A 114 -13.24 -6.75 -7.88
CA LEU A 114 -12.43 -7.21 -9.02
C LEU A 114 -13.10 -6.86 -10.36
N GLY A 115 -14.43 -7.01 -10.47
CA GLY A 115 -15.18 -6.61 -11.67
C GLY A 115 -14.96 -5.13 -11.98
N ARG A 116 -15.18 -4.23 -11.00
CA ARG A 116 -14.93 -2.79 -11.15
C ARG A 116 -13.49 -2.48 -11.55
N LEU A 117 -12.51 -3.15 -10.92
CA LEU A 117 -11.10 -2.97 -11.28
C LEU A 117 -10.83 -3.38 -12.74
N MET A 118 -11.39 -4.52 -13.19
CA MET A 118 -11.22 -4.99 -14.57
C MET A 118 -11.85 -4.06 -15.60
N ASP A 119 -12.97 -3.42 -15.26
CA ASP A 119 -13.59 -2.42 -16.12
C ASP A 119 -12.66 -1.20 -16.29
N LEU A 120 -12.09 -0.70 -15.18
CA LEU A 120 -11.10 0.39 -15.24
C LEU A 120 -9.86 0.02 -16.05
N VAL A 121 -9.38 -1.22 -15.96
CA VAL A 121 -8.21 -1.69 -16.74
C VAL A 121 -8.52 -1.73 -18.24
N ARG A 122 -9.75 -2.10 -18.64
CA ARG A 122 -10.17 -2.12 -20.06
C ARG A 122 -10.27 -0.73 -20.68
N GLU A 123 -10.51 0.29 -19.85
CA GLU A 123 -10.63 1.68 -20.30
C GLU A 123 -9.27 2.41 -20.39
N LEU A 124 -8.18 1.79 -19.93
CA LEU A 124 -6.84 2.34 -20.03
C LEU A 124 -6.23 2.13 -21.42
#